data_1e688faeb582e8f043029d8f0f36ca93
#
_entry.id   1e688faeb582e8f043029d8f0f36ca93
#
_cell.length_a   1.000
_cell.length_b   1.000
_cell.length_c   1.000
_cell.angle_alpha   90.00
_cell.angle_beta   90.00
_cell.angle_gamma   90.00
#
_symmetry.space_group_name_H-M   'P 1'
#
loop_
_entity.id
_entity.type
_entity.pdbx_description
1 polymer ?
#
loop_
_entity_poly.entity_id
_entity_poly.type
_entity_poly.pdbx_seq_one_letter_code
_entity_poly.pdbx_strand_id
1 'polypeptide(L)' 'MDTLLSVEQAAERLGTSERFVRRLVFERRIAYVKLGRHVRIAARDLDAFIRAGRVEVGQFPTLRRGA' A
#
# COMPACT_ATOMS: atom_id res chain seq x y z
N MET A 1 -9.92 -17.50 -3.37
CA MET A 1 -8.97 -16.80 -4.19
C MET A 1 -8.95 -15.33 -3.86
N ASP A 2 -7.79 -14.74 -3.82
CA ASP A 2 -7.67 -13.35 -3.41
C ASP A 2 -8.08 -12.39 -4.53
N THR A 3 -8.58 -11.24 -4.15
CA THR A 3 -8.98 -10.23 -5.10
C THR A 3 -7.77 -9.46 -5.58
N LEU A 4 -7.69 -9.25 -6.88
CA LEU A 4 -6.62 -8.43 -7.44
C LEU A 4 -7.17 -7.04 -7.74
N LEU A 5 -6.46 -6.05 -7.26
CA LEU A 5 -6.87 -4.66 -7.41
C LEU A 5 -5.98 -3.98 -8.44
N SER A 6 -6.57 -3.07 -9.20
CA SER A 6 -5.77 -2.25 -10.09
C SER A 6 -5.05 -1.21 -9.25
N VAL A 7 -4.09 -0.52 -9.87
CA VAL A 7 -3.39 0.58 -9.19
C VAL A 7 -4.39 1.63 -8.73
N GLU A 8 -5.38 1.91 -9.56
CA GLU A 8 -6.41 2.88 -9.24
C GLU A 8 -7.22 2.46 -8.02
N GLN A 9 -7.65 1.19 -8.01
CA GLN A 9 -8.42 0.67 -6.89
C GLN A 9 -7.61 0.63 -5.60
N ALA A 10 -6.34 0.28 -5.72
CA ALA A 10 -5.46 0.25 -4.55
C ALA A 10 -5.28 1.65 -3.98
N ALA A 11 -5.10 2.64 -4.85
CA ALA A 11 -4.95 4.02 -4.41
C ALA A 11 -6.20 4.48 -3.66
N GLU A 12 -7.35 4.10 -4.17
CA GLU A 12 -8.61 4.46 -3.56
C GLU A 12 -8.72 3.87 -2.16
N ARG A 13 -8.35 2.60 -2.02
CA ARG A 13 -8.40 1.97 -0.72
C ARG A 13 -7.43 2.56 0.28
N LEU A 14 -6.27 3.01 -0.21
CA LEU A 14 -5.28 3.62 0.66
C LEU A 14 -5.59 5.08 0.94
N GLY A 15 -6.50 5.67 0.19
CA GLY A 15 -6.78 7.09 0.32
C GLY A 15 -5.62 7.93 -0.19
N THR A 16 -4.92 7.44 -1.21
CA THR A 16 -3.76 8.13 -1.76
C THR A 16 -3.92 8.29 -3.27
N SER A 17 -2.90 8.81 -3.92
CA SER A 17 -2.93 8.97 -5.37
C SER A 17 -2.41 7.73 -6.06
N GLU A 18 -2.76 7.57 -7.34
CA GLU A 18 -2.20 6.48 -8.13
C GLU A 18 -0.70 6.61 -8.25
N ARG A 19 -0.22 7.84 -8.30
CA ARG A 19 1.21 8.08 -8.39
C ARG A 19 1.94 7.49 -7.19
N PHE A 20 1.35 7.61 -6.01
CA PHE A 20 1.93 7.04 -4.81
C PHE A 20 2.01 5.52 -4.92
N VAL A 21 0.94 4.89 -5.38
CA VAL A 21 0.92 3.43 -5.52
C VAL A 21 1.92 2.98 -6.57
N ARG A 22 2.01 3.70 -7.69
CA ARG A 22 2.97 3.36 -8.73
C ARG A 22 4.39 3.45 -8.21
N ARG A 23 4.65 4.43 -7.35
CA ARG A 23 5.96 4.56 -6.75
C ARG A 23 6.26 3.37 -5.84
N LEU A 24 5.28 2.92 -5.06
CA LEU A 24 5.47 1.75 -4.19
C LEU A 24 5.85 0.53 -5.01
N VAL A 25 5.18 0.34 -6.13
CA VAL A 25 5.46 -0.79 -7.02
C VAL A 25 6.85 -0.64 -7.63
N PHE A 26 7.15 0.54 -8.12
CA PHE A 26 8.42 0.79 -8.77
C PHE A 26 9.59 0.60 -7.80
N GLU A 27 9.43 1.01 -6.56
CA GLU A 27 10.47 0.88 -5.55
C GLU A 27 10.42 -0.47 -4.84
N ARG A 28 9.52 -1.34 -5.27
CA ARG A 28 9.38 -2.67 -4.70
C ARG A 28 9.11 -2.66 -3.22
N ARG A 29 8.27 -1.73 -2.80
CA ARG A 29 7.90 -1.60 -1.40
C ARG A 29 6.58 -2.28 -1.08
N ILE A 30 5.91 -2.80 -2.10
CA ILE A 30 4.67 -3.55 -1.92
C ILE A 30 4.68 -4.69 -2.93
N ALA A 31 4.20 -5.85 -2.52
CA ALA A 31 4.11 -6.99 -3.42
C ALA A 31 3.07 -6.72 -4.48
N TYR A 32 3.32 -7.16 -5.69
CA TYR A 32 2.39 -6.95 -6.79
C TYR A 32 2.46 -8.11 -7.76
N VAL A 33 1.43 -8.20 -8.61
CA VAL A 33 1.34 -9.23 -9.62
C VAL A 33 1.39 -8.54 -10.98
N LYS A 34 2.20 -9.05 -11.88
CA LYS A 34 2.29 -8.49 -13.22
C LYS A 34 1.67 -9.45 -14.21
N LEU A 35 0.58 -9.01 -14.84
CA LEU A 35 -0.13 -9.82 -15.82
C LEU A 35 0.10 -9.17 -17.17
N GLY A 36 1.14 -9.64 -17.88
CA GLY A 36 1.56 -8.99 -19.09
C GLY A 36 2.04 -7.59 -18.74
N ARG A 37 1.33 -6.58 -19.25
CA ARG A 37 1.68 -5.20 -18.94
C ARG A 37 0.77 -4.63 -17.88
N HIS A 38 -0.12 -5.43 -17.30
CA HIS A 38 -1.03 -4.96 -16.28
C HIS A 38 -0.47 -5.25 -14.90
N VAL A 39 -0.45 -4.24 -14.05
CA VAL A 39 -0.01 -4.40 -12.67
C VAL A 39 -1.24 -4.51 -11.79
N ARG A 40 -1.21 -5.49 -10.90
CA ARG A 40 -2.32 -5.70 -9.95
C ARG A 40 -1.73 -5.90 -8.57
N ILE A 41 -2.50 -5.55 -7.56
CA ILE A 41 -2.08 -5.71 -6.19
C ILE A 41 -3.13 -6.56 -5.49
N ALA A 42 -2.71 -7.67 -4.91
CA ALA A 42 -3.64 -8.53 -4.21
C ALA A 42 -4.14 -7.81 -2.97
N ALA A 43 -5.42 -7.94 -2.69
CA ALA A 43 -6.02 -7.26 -1.55
C ALA A 43 -5.30 -7.58 -0.25
N ARG A 44 -4.89 -8.84 -0.06
CA ARG A 44 -4.20 -9.22 1.17
C ARG A 44 -2.84 -8.53 1.30
N ASP A 45 -2.17 -8.30 0.17
CA ASP A 45 -0.88 -7.63 0.21
C ASP A 45 -1.06 -6.15 0.54
N LEU A 46 -2.15 -5.56 0.08
CA LEU A 46 -2.47 -4.20 0.41
C LEU A 46 -2.80 -4.09 1.90
N ASP A 47 -3.57 -5.05 2.42
CA ASP A 47 -3.89 -5.07 3.84
C ASP A 47 -2.64 -5.22 4.69
N ALA A 48 -1.69 -6.04 4.25
CA ALA A 48 -0.44 -6.22 4.96
C ALA A 48 0.37 -4.92 4.97
N PHE A 49 0.35 -4.20 3.86
CA PHE A 49 1.05 -2.93 3.76
C PHE A 49 0.46 -1.92 4.73
N ILE A 50 -0.87 -1.87 4.80
CA ILE A 50 -1.57 -0.98 5.70
C ILE A 50 -1.22 -1.32 7.15
N ARG A 51 -1.25 -2.62 7.48
CA ARG A 51 -0.93 -3.03 8.84
C ARG A 51 0.49 -2.68 9.23
N ALA A 52 1.42 -2.84 8.30
CA ALA A 52 2.81 -2.54 8.57
C ALA A 52 3.05 -1.05 8.81
N GLY A 53 2.17 -0.21 8.26
CA GLY A 53 2.28 1.23 8.43
C GLY A 53 1.54 1.77 9.64
N ARG A 54 0.87 0.89 10.38
CA ARG A 54 0.09 1.36 11.52
C ARG A 54 1.00 1.77 12.65
N VAL A 55 0.71 2.91 13.23
CA VAL A 55 1.45 3.41 14.39
C VAL A 55 0.48 3.48 15.57
N GLU A 56 0.82 2.76 16.63
CA GLU A 56 -0.03 2.73 17.80
C GLU A 56 0.22 3.94 18.67
N VAL A 57 -0.87 4.57 19.11
CA VAL A 57 -0.76 5.74 19.95
C VAL A 57 -0.18 5.33 21.29
N GLY A 58 0.81 6.05 21.73
CA GLY A 58 1.44 5.74 23.03
C GLY A 58 2.63 4.83 22.97
N GLN A 59 2.85 4.16 21.84
CA GLN A 59 3.99 3.27 21.72
C GLN A 59 5.23 3.99 21.22
N PHE A 60 5.06 5.10 20.56
CA PHE A 60 6.17 5.83 19.98
C PHE A 60 6.04 7.29 20.35
N PRO A 61 6.32 7.60 21.59
CA PRO A 61 6.15 8.96 22.08
C PRO A 61 6.96 9.98 21.31
N THR A 62 8.06 9.57 20.71
CA THR A 62 8.87 10.49 19.96
C THR A 62 8.26 10.95 18.66
N LEU A 63 7.18 10.28 18.27
CA LEU A 63 6.58 10.66 17.02
C LEU A 63 5.76 11.90 17.13
N ARG A 64 5.68 12.40 18.40
CA ARG A 64 4.92 13.40 18.49
C ARG A 64 5.31 14.48 17.71
N ARG A 65 6.17 14.80 17.48
CA ARG A 65 6.51 15.77 16.80
C ARG A 65 6.35 15.70 15.57
N GLY A 66 5.83 15.50 15.18
CA GLY A 66 5.65 15.35 14.10
C GLY A 66 5.68 15.45 13.50
N ALA A 67 5.77 15.43 13.74
CA ALA A 67 5.81 15.44 13.23
C ALA A 67 5.49 15.30 12.85
#